data_dde6acc396dca3fb7bf215627dfc8bc0
#
_entry.id   dde6acc396dca3fb7bf215627dfc8bc0
#
_cell.length_a   1.000
_cell.length_b   1.000
_cell.length_c   1.000
_cell.angle_alpha   90.00
_cell.angle_beta   90.00
_cell.angle_gamma   90.00
#
_symmetry.space_group_name_H-M   'P 1'
#
loop_
_entity.id
_entity.type
_entity.pdbx_description
1 polymer ?
#
loop_
_entity_poly.entity_id
_entity_poly.type
_entity_poly.pdbx_seq_one_letter_code
_entity_poly.pdbx_strand_id
1 'polypeptide(L)'
;IGMSPEFQKIMFDPFSRADDHRTTRVQGTGLGMAISRNIVNLMNGTIKVDSTLHKGTKITVTIYLELQEKEKEQDKNLMNLPVLVVDDDKTCCESTVATLKEIGIMGEWVLSGREAVERCYARHELKDDYFAVILDWKMPEMDGIETARQIRKRIGKEITIIVLTSYEFSEIEEEAKAAGVDAFIAKPLFRSRLTATL
;
A
#
# COMPACT_ATOMS: atom_id res chain seq x y z
N ILE A 1 -18.68 23.25 -0.91
CA ILE A 1 -18.45 24.67 -0.59
C ILE A 1 -18.32 25.45 -1.89
N GLY A 2 -17.50 25.05 -2.84
CA GLY A 2 -17.23 25.77 -4.08
C GLY A 2 -16.30 26.97 -3.90
N MET A 3 -15.95 27.63 -5.01
CA MET A 3 -15.01 28.76 -5.04
C MET A 3 -15.62 29.92 -5.78
N SER A 4 -15.27 31.16 -5.36
CA SER A 4 -15.65 32.38 -6.09
C SER A 4 -14.92 32.47 -7.44
N PRO A 5 -15.47 33.17 -8.43
CA PRO A 5 -14.80 33.38 -9.72
C PRO A 5 -13.45 34.09 -9.60
N GLU A 6 -13.29 34.96 -8.62
CA GLU A 6 -12.07 35.71 -8.34
C GLU A 6 -10.99 34.73 -7.84
N PHE A 7 -11.33 33.85 -6.88
CA PHE A 7 -10.38 32.85 -6.35
C PHE A 7 -9.99 31.81 -7.40
N GLN A 8 -10.91 31.41 -8.27
CA GLN A 8 -10.60 30.47 -9.35
C GLN A 8 -9.48 30.94 -10.27
N LYS A 9 -9.32 32.26 -10.44
CA LYS A 9 -8.26 32.84 -11.28
C LYS A 9 -6.88 32.72 -10.67
N ILE A 10 -6.79 32.73 -9.35
CA ILE A 10 -5.52 32.74 -8.59
C ILE A 10 -5.24 31.46 -7.83
N MET A 11 -6.16 30.49 -7.83
CA MET A 11 -6.03 29.26 -7.02
C MET A 11 -4.79 28.43 -7.32
N PHE A 12 -4.18 28.63 -8.47
CA PHE A 12 -2.94 27.97 -8.86
C PHE A 12 -1.70 28.83 -8.63
N ASP A 13 -1.84 30.06 -8.14
CA ASP A 13 -0.70 30.88 -7.80
C ASP A 13 -0.12 30.44 -6.46
N PRO A 14 1.20 30.43 -6.30
CA PRO A 14 1.84 30.08 -5.03
C PRO A 14 1.30 30.92 -3.88
N PHE A 15 1.09 30.27 -2.72
CA PHE A 15 0.59 30.88 -1.49
C PHE A 15 -0.85 31.41 -1.52
N SER A 16 -1.59 31.17 -2.62
CA SER A 16 -2.99 31.57 -2.73
C SER A 16 -3.88 30.75 -1.80
N ARG A 17 -4.76 31.45 -1.07
CA ARG A 17 -5.73 30.86 -0.14
C ARG A 17 -7.07 31.56 -0.30
N ALA A 18 -8.17 30.78 -0.19
CA ALA A 18 -9.49 31.38 -0.08
C ALA A 18 -9.66 31.98 1.33
N ASP A 19 -9.96 33.28 1.39
CA ASP A 19 -10.29 33.96 2.65
C ASP A 19 -11.72 33.59 3.08
N ASP A 20 -11.87 32.40 3.67
CA ASP A 20 -13.11 32.02 4.30
C ASP A 20 -12.89 31.88 5.80
N HIS A 21 -13.48 32.74 6.60
CA HIS A 21 -13.40 32.75 8.07
C HIS A 21 -13.84 31.43 8.73
N ARG A 22 -14.47 30.52 7.95
CA ARG A 22 -14.88 29.19 8.42
C ARG A 22 -13.76 28.14 8.29
N THR A 23 -12.73 28.39 7.49
CA THR A 23 -11.63 27.43 7.24
C THR A 23 -10.35 27.76 7.99
N THR A 24 -10.34 28.76 8.86
CA THR A 24 -9.18 29.21 9.66
C THR A 24 -8.55 28.15 10.56
N ARG A 25 -9.16 26.95 10.69
CA ARG A 25 -8.59 25.84 11.47
C ARG A 25 -7.73 24.88 10.65
N VAL A 26 -7.74 24.96 9.31
CA VAL A 26 -6.90 24.12 8.47
C VAL A 26 -5.66 24.90 8.04
N GLN A 27 -4.57 24.62 8.69
CA GLN A 27 -3.25 25.21 8.37
C GLN A 27 -2.74 24.61 7.06
N GLY A 28 -2.69 25.41 5.98
CA GLY A 28 -2.15 25.00 4.68
C GLY A 28 -1.25 26.10 4.12
N THR A 29 -0.17 25.73 3.45
CA THR A 29 0.82 26.65 2.87
C THR A 29 0.35 27.39 1.62
N GLY A 30 -0.77 26.98 1.00
CA GLY A 30 -1.23 27.51 -0.28
C GLY A 30 -0.37 27.06 -1.48
N LEU A 31 0.52 26.09 -1.32
CA LEU A 31 1.41 25.61 -2.39
C LEU A 31 0.86 24.38 -3.13
N GLY A 32 -0.07 23.63 -2.54
CA GLY A 32 -0.49 22.34 -3.08
C GLY A 32 -1.06 22.43 -4.52
N MET A 33 -1.92 23.39 -4.81
CA MET A 33 -2.51 23.55 -6.14
C MET A 33 -1.48 24.02 -7.20
N ALA A 34 -0.55 24.87 -6.81
CA ALA A 34 0.55 25.32 -7.67
C ALA A 34 1.47 24.15 -8.03
N ILE A 35 1.84 23.32 -7.05
CA ILE A 35 2.66 22.11 -7.25
C ILE A 35 1.91 21.12 -8.16
N SER A 36 0.63 20.85 -7.89
CA SER A 36 -0.17 19.94 -8.71
C SER A 36 -0.23 20.39 -10.17
N ARG A 37 -0.45 21.68 -10.44
CA ARG A 37 -0.44 22.23 -11.79
C ARG A 37 0.92 22.06 -12.46
N ASN A 38 2.01 22.31 -11.75
CA ASN A 38 3.35 22.14 -12.29
C ASN A 38 3.64 20.67 -12.65
N ILE A 39 3.27 19.73 -11.80
CA ILE A 39 3.42 18.29 -12.08
C ILE A 39 2.60 17.90 -13.32
N VAL A 40 1.33 18.30 -13.39
CA VAL A 40 0.47 18.00 -14.55
C VAL A 40 1.07 18.58 -15.84
N ASN A 41 1.59 19.81 -15.81
CA ASN A 41 2.24 20.42 -16.95
C ASN A 41 3.53 19.69 -17.38
N LEU A 42 4.35 19.25 -16.41
CA LEU A 42 5.55 18.44 -16.69
C LEU A 42 5.20 17.10 -17.34
N MET A 43 4.02 16.57 -17.06
CA MET A 43 3.49 15.34 -17.69
C MET A 43 2.74 15.62 -19.00
N ASN A 44 2.87 16.83 -19.59
CA ASN A 44 2.13 17.27 -20.79
C ASN A 44 0.61 17.10 -20.66
N GLY A 45 0.12 17.17 -19.44
CA GLY A 45 -1.31 17.04 -19.11
C GLY A 45 -2.05 18.36 -19.06
N THR A 46 -3.32 18.30 -18.71
CA THR A 46 -4.18 19.46 -18.49
C THR A 46 -4.94 19.35 -17.18
N ILE A 47 -5.18 20.50 -16.54
CA ILE A 47 -6.02 20.59 -15.34
C ILE A 47 -7.16 21.57 -15.60
N LYS A 48 -8.40 21.13 -15.40
CA LYS A 48 -9.62 21.94 -15.56
C LYS A 48 -10.33 22.02 -14.22
N VAL A 49 -10.83 23.19 -13.91
CA VAL A 49 -11.60 23.46 -12.69
C VAL A 49 -12.99 23.97 -13.07
N ASP A 50 -13.99 23.33 -12.52
CA ASP A 50 -15.39 23.71 -12.63
C ASP A 50 -15.93 23.89 -11.22
N SER A 51 -16.21 25.12 -10.84
CA SER A 51 -16.61 25.45 -9.47
C SER A 51 -17.66 26.53 -9.45
N THR A 52 -18.65 26.33 -8.59
CA THR A 52 -19.69 27.34 -8.31
C THR A 52 -19.78 27.52 -6.79
N LEU A 53 -19.69 28.75 -6.34
CA LEU A 53 -19.79 29.10 -4.93
C LEU A 53 -21.10 28.52 -4.33
N HIS A 54 -20.98 27.89 -3.17
CA HIS A 54 -22.01 27.15 -2.44
C HIS A 54 -22.53 25.86 -3.12
N LYS A 55 -22.08 25.50 -4.32
CA LYS A 55 -22.50 24.26 -5.00
C LYS A 55 -21.43 23.17 -4.95
N GLY A 56 -20.15 23.56 -5.03
CA GLY A 56 -19.04 22.61 -4.99
C GLY A 56 -17.99 22.87 -6.07
N THR A 57 -17.00 21.99 -6.13
CA THR A 57 -15.88 22.06 -7.07
C THR A 57 -15.62 20.71 -7.69
N LYS A 58 -15.45 20.68 -9.01
CA LYS A 58 -14.94 19.55 -9.78
C LYS A 58 -13.59 19.93 -10.38
N ILE A 59 -12.57 19.15 -10.07
CA ILE A 59 -11.24 19.29 -10.68
C ILE A 59 -11.02 18.06 -11.56
N THR A 60 -10.71 18.31 -12.85
CA THR A 60 -10.42 17.26 -13.81
C THR A 60 -8.97 17.38 -14.24
N VAL A 61 -8.19 16.35 -13.97
CA VAL A 61 -6.80 16.20 -14.42
C VAL A 61 -6.78 15.20 -15.56
N THR A 62 -6.14 15.57 -16.68
CA THR A 62 -5.93 14.67 -17.82
C THR A 62 -4.43 14.56 -18.06
N ILE A 63 -3.90 13.35 -18.02
CA ILE A 63 -2.50 13.04 -18.34
C ILE A 63 -2.46 11.91 -19.36
N TYR A 64 -1.43 11.91 -20.19
CA TYR A 64 -1.18 10.85 -21.17
C TYR A 64 0.00 10.04 -20.69
N LEU A 65 -0.19 8.73 -20.52
CA LEU A 65 0.86 7.80 -20.12
C LEU A 65 1.10 6.81 -21.25
N GLU A 66 2.37 6.48 -21.49
CA GLU A 66 2.70 5.37 -22.37
C GLU A 66 2.29 4.06 -21.70
N LEU A 67 1.57 3.22 -22.44
CA LEU A 67 1.27 1.87 -21.99
C LEU A 67 2.55 1.04 -22.10
N GLN A 68 3.05 0.57 -20.98
CA GLN A 68 4.04 -0.49 -21.01
C GLN A 68 3.38 -1.76 -21.56
N GLU A 69 3.99 -2.37 -22.57
CA GLU A 69 3.62 -3.72 -22.97
C GLU A 69 3.75 -4.60 -21.72
N LYS A 70 2.67 -5.32 -21.41
CA LYS A 70 2.70 -6.28 -20.30
C LYS A 70 3.77 -7.33 -20.65
N GLU A 71 4.92 -7.26 -20.02
CA GLU A 71 5.82 -8.39 -19.97
C GLU A 71 5.04 -9.55 -19.34
N LYS A 72 4.60 -10.47 -20.17
CA LYS A 72 3.94 -11.72 -19.78
C LYS A 72 4.98 -12.76 -19.34
N GLU A 73 6.00 -12.38 -18.66
CA GLU A 73 6.78 -13.33 -17.88
C GLU A 73 6.08 -13.53 -16.54
N GLN A 74 5.01 -14.32 -16.57
CA GLN A 74 4.58 -15.04 -15.38
C GLN A 74 5.71 -16.04 -15.10
N ASP A 75 6.41 -15.82 -14.02
CA ASP A 75 7.41 -16.78 -13.57
C ASP A 75 6.67 -18.08 -13.25
N LYS A 76 6.81 -19.07 -14.13
CA LYS A 76 6.09 -20.36 -14.03
C LYS A 76 6.35 -21.07 -12.71
N ASN A 77 7.42 -20.67 -12.01
CA ASN A 77 7.80 -21.21 -10.72
C ASN A 77 6.93 -20.67 -9.57
N LEU A 78 6.27 -19.52 -9.73
CA LEU A 78 5.40 -18.92 -8.71
C LEU A 78 3.93 -19.31 -8.84
N MET A 79 3.56 -20.04 -9.89
CA MET A 79 2.15 -20.39 -10.13
C MET A 79 1.61 -21.37 -9.08
N ASN A 80 0.44 -21.03 -8.53
CA ASN A 80 -0.30 -21.81 -7.55
C ASN A 80 0.40 -21.99 -6.20
N LEU A 81 1.44 -21.22 -5.90
CA LEU A 81 2.06 -21.26 -4.57
C LEU A 81 1.10 -20.67 -3.53
N PRO A 82 0.90 -21.34 -2.39
CA PRO A 82 0.03 -20.85 -1.34
C PRO A 82 0.72 -19.73 -0.54
N VAL A 83 0.11 -18.57 -0.46
CA VAL A 83 0.61 -17.41 0.31
C VAL A 83 -0.46 -16.93 1.27
N LEU A 84 -0.10 -16.72 2.53
CA LEU A 84 -0.97 -16.14 3.55
C LEU A 84 -0.69 -14.65 3.69
N VAL A 85 -1.73 -13.84 3.61
CA VAL A 85 -1.70 -12.39 3.86
C VAL A 85 -2.31 -12.11 5.23
N VAL A 86 -1.65 -11.28 6.02
CA VAL A 86 -2.05 -10.93 7.38
C VAL A 86 -2.03 -9.42 7.55
N ASP A 87 -3.20 -8.83 7.72
CA ASP A 87 -3.39 -7.39 7.91
C ASP A 87 -4.72 -7.20 8.66
N ASP A 88 -4.81 -6.29 9.62
CA ASP A 88 -6.04 -6.04 10.37
C ASP A 88 -7.09 -5.29 9.54
N ASP A 89 -6.72 -4.70 8.40
CA ASP A 89 -7.63 -4.12 7.42
C ASP A 89 -7.98 -5.14 6.32
N LYS A 90 -9.25 -5.56 6.32
CA LYS A 90 -9.80 -6.46 5.31
C LYS A 90 -9.60 -5.95 3.88
N THR A 91 -9.70 -4.64 3.65
CA THR A 91 -9.52 -4.04 2.32
C THR A 91 -8.09 -4.18 1.84
N CYS A 92 -7.12 -4.01 2.73
CA CYS A 92 -5.70 -4.25 2.46
C CYS A 92 -5.45 -5.73 2.12
N CYS A 93 -6.01 -6.65 2.89
CA CYS A 93 -5.95 -8.09 2.60
C CYS A 93 -6.48 -8.43 1.21
N GLU A 94 -7.70 -7.99 0.90
CA GLU A 94 -8.36 -8.27 -0.40
C GLU A 94 -7.58 -7.69 -1.58
N SER A 95 -7.04 -6.48 -1.44
CA SER A 95 -6.20 -5.83 -2.46
C SER A 95 -4.89 -6.59 -2.68
N THR A 96 -4.23 -7.03 -1.60
CA THR A 96 -2.99 -7.80 -1.67
C THR A 96 -3.23 -9.15 -2.34
N VAL A 97 -4.29 -9.87 -1.96
CA VAL A 97 -4.66 -11.15 -2.57
C VAL A 97 -5.02 -10.97 -4.05
N ALA A 98 -5.70 -9.89 -4.43
CA ALA A 98 -5.97 -9.58 -5.83
C ALA A 98 -4.67 -9.39 -6.63
N THR A 99 -3.68 -8.69 -6.06
CA THR A 99 -2.35 -8.51 -6.67
C THR A 99 -1.59 -9.84 -6.80
N LEU A 100 -1.64 -10.71 -5.79
CA LEU A 100 -1.08 -12.08 -5.84
C LEU A 100 -1.70 -12.89 -6.97
N LYS A 101 -3.02 -12.85 -7.10
CA LYS A 101 -3.76 -13.56 -8.16
C LYS A 101 -3.37 -13.11 -9.56
N GLU A 102 -3.07 -11.83 -9.76
CA GLU A 102 -2.61 -11.31 -11.06
C GLU A 102 -1.27 -11.91 -11.52
N ILE A 103 -0.43 -12.36 -10.59
CA ILE A 103 0.85 -13.03 -10.86
C ILE A 103 0.76 -14.55 -10.76
N GLY A 104 -0.44 -15.10 -10.57
CA GLY A 104 -0.69 -16.56 -10.55
C GLY A 104 -0.52 -17.23 -9.20
N ILE A 105 -0.37 -16.48 -8.12
CA ILE A 105 -0.19 -16.99 -6.75
C ILE A 105 -1.55 -17.18 -6.08
N MET A 106 -1.68 -18.24 -5.27
CA MET A 106 -2.88 -18.52 -4.47
C MET A 106 -2.79 -17.80 -3.12
N GLY A 107 -3.45 -16.64 -3.00
CA GLY A 107 -3.50 -15.88 -1.77
C GLY A 107 -4.70 -16.27 -0.89
N GLU A 108 -4.43 -16.51 0.39
CA GLU A 108 -5.42 -16.55 1.47
C GLU A 108 -5.15 -15.39 2.42
N TRP A 109 -6.10 -15.00 3.27
CA TRP A 109 -5.87 -13.94 4.23
C TRP A 109 -6.52 -14.20 5.59
N VAL A 110 -5.95 -13.57 6.61
CA VAL A 110 -6.47 -13.51 7.98
C VAL A 110 -6.30 -12.11 8.54
N LEU A 111 -7.08 -11.74 9.57
CA LEU A 111 -7.13 -10.39 10.12
C LEU A 111 -6.32 -10.18 11.41
N SER A 112 -5.56 -11.18 11.83
CA SER A 112 -4.76 -11.07 13.06
C SER A 112 -3.52 -11.96 13.03
N GLY A 113 -2.46 -11.53 13.73
CA GLY A 113 -1.25 -12.33 13.90
C GLY A 113 -1.51 -13.65 14.60
N ARG A 114 -2.43 -13.67 15.57
CA ARG A 114 -2.80 -14.91 16.28
C ARG A 114 -3.40 -15.95 15.34
N GLU A 115 -4.36 -15.54 14.50
CA GLU A 115 -4.96 -16.43 13.51
C GLU A 115 -3.93 -16.91 12.50
N ALA A 116 -3.00 -16.06 12.09
CA ALA A 116 -1.91 -16.43 11.20
C ALA A 116 -1.03 -17.54 11.78
N VAL A 117 -0.60 -17.39 13.04
CA VAL A 117 0.21 -18.41 13.74
C VAL A 117 -0.52 -19.76 13.80
N GLU A 118 -1.81 -19.77 14.17
CA GLU A 118 -2.58 -21.01 14.26
C GLU A 118 -2.79 -21.64 12.88
N ARG A 119 -3.07 -20.83 11.86
CA ARG A 119 -3.27 -21.33 10.49
C ARG A 119 -1.98 -21.88 9.89
N CYS A 120 -0.85 -21.21 10.06
CA CYS A 120 0.46 -21.72 9.64
C CYS A 120 0.80 -23.03 10.34
N TYR A 121 0.57 -23.11 11.67
CA TYR A 121 0.83 -24.34 12.43
C TYR A 121 -0.07 -25.50 11.97
N ALA A 122 -1.35 -25.27 11.77
CA ALA A 122 -2.27 -26.31 11.31
C ALA A 122 -1.88 -26.89 9.94
N ARG A 123 -1.42 -26.04 9.00
CA ARG A 123 -0.93 -26.50 7.69
C ARG A 123 0.41 -27.24 7.81
N HIS A 124 1.28 -26.78 8.69
CA HIS A 124 2.57 -27.44 8.95
C HIS A 124 2.38 -28.88 9.45
N GLU A 125 1.46 -29.13 10.38
CA GLU A 125 1.12 -30.47 10.85
C GLU A 125 0.63 -31.40 9.72
N LEU A 126 0.00 -30.80 8.68
CA LEU A 126 -0.46 -31.51 7.50
C LEU A 126 0.62 -31.67 6.41
N LYS A 127 1.82 -31.13 6.61
CA LYS A 127 2.91 -31.04 5.62
C LYS A 127 2.50 -30.31 4.33
N ASP A 128 1.67 -29.31 4.46
CA ASP A 128 1.14 -28.46 3.38
C ASP A 128 1.41 -26.99 3.71
N ASP A 129 2.66 -26.66 3.95
CA ASP A 129 3.10 -25.33 4.37
C ASP A 129 2.76 -24.24 3.36
N TYR A 130 2.55 -23.01 3.85
CA TYR A 130 2.59 -21.86 2.98
C TYR A 130 3.99 -21.67 2.40
N PHE A 131 4.04 -21.28 1.14
CA PHE A 131 5.29 -20.85 0.50
C PHE A 131 5.82 -19.57 1.15
N ALA A 132 4.91 -18.61 1.40
CA ALA A 132 5.26 -17.37 2.08
C ALA A 132 4.10 -16.84 2.94
N VAL A 133 4.45 -16.05 3.95
CA VAL A 133 3.53 -15.29 4.78
C VAL A 133 3.88 -13.81 4.65
N ILE A 134 2.91 -12.98 4.27
CA ILE A 134 3.03 -11.54 4.13
C ILE A 134 2.32 -10.91 5.32
N LEU A 135 3.06 -10.26 6.19
CA LEU A 135 2.58 -9.68 7.45
C LEU A 135 2.55 -8.16 7.36
N ASP A 136 1.44 -7.53 7.71
CA ASP A 136 1.52 -6.12 8.07
C ASP A 136 2.34 -5.94 9.36
N TRP A 137 3.16 -4.90 9.39
CA TRP A 137 3.97 -4.62 10.58
C TRP A 137 3.08 -4.23 11.77
N LYS A 138 2.17 -3.28 11.57
CA LYS A 138 1.38 -2.71 12.66
C LYS A 138 -0.02 -3.30 12.71
N MET A 139 -0.19 -4.28 13.57
CA MET A 139 -1.50 -4.87 13.85
C MET A 139 -1.81 -4.78 15.35
N PRO A 140 -3.08 -4.68 15.74
CA PRO A 140 -3.50 -4.75 17.13
C PRO A 140 -3.11 -6.07 17.82
N GLU A 141 -2.89 -6.04 19.12
CA GLU A 141 -2.58 -7.18 20.02
C GLU A 141 -1.25 -7.89 19.71
N MET A 142 -1.01 -8.29 18.46
CA MET A 142 0.20 -8.97 18.01
C MET A 142 0.64 -8.38 16.68
N ASP A 143 1.73 -7.64 16.68
CA ASP A 143 2.30 -7.04 15.49
C ASP A 143 2.95 -8.06 14.55
N GLY A 144 3.38 -7.61 13.36
CA GLY A 144 3.97 -8.48 12.35
C GLY A 144 5.30 -9.12 12.81
N ILE A 145 6.10 -8.42 13.61
CA ILE A 145 7.40 -8.93 14.10
C ILE A 145 7.17 -10.02 15.14
N GLU A 146 6.26 -9.80 16.10
CA GLU A 146 5.91 -10.82 17.08
C GLU A 146 5.22 -12.02 16.42
N THR A 147 4.38 -11.77 15.41
CA THR A 147 3.77 -12.85 14.60
C THR A 147 4.84 -13.70 13.93
N ALA A 148 5.84 -13.07 13.30
CA ALA A 148 6.98 -13.77 12.70
C ALA A 148 7.73 -14.62 13.73
N ARG A 149 8.03 -14.05 14.90
CA ARG A 149 8.72 -14.75 16.02
C ARG A 149 7.94 -15.98 16.47
N GLN A 150 6.62 -15.88 16.59
CA GLN A 150 5.76 -17.00 17.00
C GLN A 150 5.68 -18.08 15.91
N ILE A 151 5.60 -17.71 14.64
CA ILE A 151 5.65 -18.66 13.52
C ILE A 151 7.00 -19.40 13.53
N ARG A 152 8.12 -18.68 13.63
CA ARG A 152 9.46 -19.27 13.66
C ARG A 152 9.66 -20.23 14.83
N LYS A 153 9.12 -19.89 16.00
CA LYS A 153 9.22 -20.74 17.20
C LYS A 153 8.50 -22.07 17.02
N ARG A 154 7.37 -22.10 16.28
CA ARG A 154 6.55 -23.31 16.13
C ARG A 154 6.93 -24.14 14.91
N ILE A 155 7.36 -23.50 13.82
CA ILE A 155 7.51 -24.14 12.50
C ILE A 155 8.98 -24.15 12.04
N GLY A 156 9.80 -23.21 12.50
CA GLY A 156 11.18 -23.07 12.05
C GLY A 156 11.33 -22.11 10.86
N LYS A 157 12.25 -22.43 9.92
CA LYS A 157 12.63 -21.54 8.81
C LYS A 157 12.06 -21.96 7.44
N GLU A 158 11.13 -22.87 7.43
CA GLU A 158 10.63 -23.48 6.18
C GLU A 158 9.69 -22.58 5.39
N ILE A 159 9.09 -21.57 6.03
CA ILE A 159 8.18 -20.62 5.40
C ILE A 159 8.89 -19.26 5.21
N THR A 160 8.82 -18.65 4.04
CA THR A 160 9.33 -17.30 3.82
C THR A 160 8.42 -16.28 4.53
N ILE A 161 8.99 -15.41 5.36
CA ILE A 161 8.24 -14.36 6.06
C ILE A 161 8.64 -12.99 5.52
N ILE A 162 7.65 -12.27 5.00
CA ILE A 162 7.80 -10.93 4.42
C ILE A 162 6.98 -9.95 5.25
N VAL A 163 7.58 -8.83 5.66
CA VAL A 163 6.87 -7.78 6.39
C VAL A 163 6.59 -6.58 5.48
N LEU A 164 5.32 -6.14 5.45
CA LEU A 164 4.89 -4.90 4.81
C LEU A 164 5.00 -3.75 5.79
N THR A 165 5.62 -2.64 5.39
CA THR A 165 5.78 -1.47 6.25
C THR A 165 5.55 -0.16 5.50
N SER A 166 4.96 0.82 6.18
CA SER A 166 4.82 2.21 5.69
C SER A 166 5.97 3.11 6.12
N TYR A 167 6.93 2.61 6.89
CA TYR A 167 8.02 3.36 7.50
C TYR A 167 9.39 3.00 6.92
N GLU A 168 10.39 3.84 7.17
CA GLU A 168 11.77 3.53 6.84
C GLU A 168 12.25 2.33 7.66
N PHE A 169 12.89 1.38 7.00
CA PHE A 169 13.27 0.07 7.55
C PHE A 169 14.29 0.15 8.69
N SER A 170 15.06 1.23 8.77
CA SER A 170 16.24 1.35 9.63
C SER A 170 15.96 1.19 11.12
N GLU A 171 14.75 1.54 11.58
CA GLU A 171 14.41 1.49 13.01
C GLU A 171 14.02 0.10 13.50
N ILE A 172 13.57 -0.78 12.59
CA ILE A 172 13.02 -2.11 12.95
C ILE A 172 13.80 -3.28 12.34
N GLU A 173 14.77 -2.99 11.48
CA GLU A 173 15.46 -4.02 10.69
C GLU A 173 16.16 -5.05 11.56
N GLU A 174 16.86 -4.61 12.61
CA GLU A 174 17.58 -5.52 13.52
C GLU A 174 16.61 -6.40 14.31
N GLU A 175 15.53 -5.83 14.84
CA GLU A 175 14.53 -6.58 15.61
C GLU A 175 13.81 -7.62 14.73
N ALA A 176 13.42 -7.23 13.54
CA ALA A 176 12.72 -8.10 12.61
C ALA A 176 13.61 -9.22 12.08
N LYS A 177 14.89 -8.94 11.80
CA LYS A 177 15.87 -9.99 11.47
C LYS A 177 16.05 -10.98 12.62
N ALA A 178 16.13 -10.49 13.86
CA ALA A 178 16.20 -11.32 15.05
C ALA A 178 14.93 -12.16 15.25
N ALA A 179 13.76 -11.68 14.83
CA ALA A 179 12.50 -12.40 14.82
C ALA A 179 12.40 -13.43 13.68
N GLY A 180 13.33 -13.41 12.72
CA GLY A 180 13.38 -14.33 11.59
C GLY A 180 12.57 -13.88 10.37
N VAL A 181 12.37 -12.58 10.18
CA VAL A 181 11.84 -12.02 8.94
C VAL A 181 12.88 -12.12 7.84
N ASP A 182 12.49 -12.61 6.66
CA ASP A 182 13.39 -12.83 5.53
C ASP A 182 13.47 -11.60 4.62
N ALA A 183 12.37 -10.87 4.46
CA ALA A 183 12.33 -9.72 3.57
C ALA A 183 11.33 -8.64 4.04
N PHE A 184 11.52 -7.44 3.48
CA PHE A 184 10.64 -6.28 3.73
C PHE A 184 10.16 -5.69 2.42
N ILE A 185 8.90 -5.26 2.39
CA ILE A 185 8.33 -4.53 1.27
C ILE A 185 7.66 -3.26 1.80
N ALA A 186 8.00 -2.10 1.21
CA ALA A 186 7.34 -0.85 1.54
C ALA A 186 5.92 -0.81 0.95
N LYS A 187 4.94 -0.35 1.76
CA LYS A 187 3.62 0.02 1.26
C LYS A 187 3.70 1.31 0.43
N PRO A 188 2.95 1.46 -0.68
CA PRO A 188 1.98 0.50 -1.22
C PRO A 188 2.65 -0.68 -1.92
N LEU A 189 1.99 -1.84 -1.86
CA LEU A 189 2.47 -3.07 -2.47
C LEU A 189 2.31 -3.01 -4.00
N PHE A 190 3.45 -2.97 -4.71
CA PHE A 190 3.48 -3.05 -6.16
C PHE A 190 3.83 -4.45 -6.63
N ARG A 191 3.18 -4.89 -7.72
CA ARG A 191 3.42 -6.18 -8.36
C ARG A 191 4.91 -6.46 -8.61
N SER A 192 5.64 -5.50 -9.18
CA SER A 192 7.07 -5.65 -9.49
C SER A 192 7.93 -5.94 -8.25
N ARG A 193 7.62 -5.29 -7.13
CA ARG A 193 8.33 -5.54 -5.87
C ARG A 193 8.00 -6.90 -5.29
N LEU A 194 6.73 -7.28 -5.33
CA LEU A 194 6.29 -8.58 -4.84
C LEU A 194 6.95 -9.73 -5.61
N THR A 195 6.95 -9.68 -6.96
CA THR A 195 7.59 -10.68 -7.81
C THR A 195 9.11 -10.76 -7.61
N ALA A 196 9.76 -9.64 -7.29
CA ALA A 196 11.20 -9.64 -7.03
C ALA A 196 11.58 -10.15 -5.63
N THR A 197 10.64 -10.25 -4.70
CA THR A 197 10.87 -10.65 -3.32
C THR A 197 10.49 -12.11 -3.07
N LEU A 198 9.52 -12.66 -3.82
CA LEU A 198 9.09 -14.05 -3.79
C LEU A 198 9.96 -14.92 -4.70
#